data_375b94bdd5fb436538baff0dc1823db2
#
_entry.id   375b94bdd5fb436538baff0dc1823db2
#
_cell.length_a   1.000
_cell.length_b   1.000
_cell.length_c   1.000
_cell.angle_alpha   90.00
_cell.angle_beta   90.00
_cell.angle_gamma   90.00
#
_symmetry.space_group_name_H-M   'P 1'
#
loop_
_entity.id
_entity.type
_entity.pdbx_description
1 polymer ?
#
loop_
_entity_poly.entity_id
_entity_poly.type
_entity_poly.pdbx_seq_one_letter_code
_entity_poly.pdbx_strand_id
1 'polypeptide(L)'
;STMDMPFVDVDDTDWFAEAVYYCYQNSLLRGRSEMSFDPDAAMTRAELVTVLWRIAGSPNSDNVGKTPFTDVPAGSWYTAAVNWCSENKIVNGIGDGLFAPDDQITREQIVTILYRFAKFRGLDVGDTTDLAKKFTDAARVSDYAKEALSWAVAVGIINGMPDNTIAPQNSATRAEVATIIMRYTKLVSGTEN
;
A
#
# COMPACT_ATOMS: atom_id res chain seq x y z
N SER A 1 17.99 18.68 11.76
CA SER A 1 17.44 17.61 10.92
C SER A 1 17.76 17.86 9.46
N THR A 2 18.19 16.83 8.75
CA THR A 2 18.41 16.86 7.31
C THR A 2 17.15 16.54 6.51
N MET A 3 16.10 16.08 7.19
CA MET A 3 14.82 15.72 6.57
C MET A 3 13.82 16.85 6.79
N ASP A 4 13.48 17.53 5.69
CA ASP A 4 12.56 18.67 5.73
C ASP A 4 11.12 18.17 5.57
N MET A 5 10.48 17.89 6.69
CA MET A 5 9.07 17.50 6.76
C MET A 5 8.42 18.05 8.03
N PRO A 6 7.10 18.34 8.00
CA PRO A 6 6.46 19.08 9.08
C PRO A 6 6.03 18.22 10.27
N PHE A 7 6.23 16.89 10.22
CA PHE A 7 5.62 15.95 11.17
C PHE A 7 6.35 15.94 12.50
N VAL A 8 5.65 16.32 13.57
CA VAL A 8 6.20 16.33 14.92
C VAL A 8 6.31 14.93 15.54
N ASP A 9 5.61 13.96 14.98
CA ASP A 9 5.60 12.58 15.45
C ASP A 9 6.52 11.65 14.65
N VAL A 10 7.40 12.21 13.82
CA VAL A 10 8.45 11.48 13.10
C VAL A 10 9.79 12.09 13.45
N ASP A 11 10.63 11.30 14.14
CA ASP A 11 11.99 11.68 14.47
C ASP A 11 12.95 11.12 13.41
N ASP A 12 14.01 11.86 13.07
CA ASP A 12 15.01 11.42 12.09
C ASP A 12 15.66 10.07 12.45
N THR A 13 15.64 9.71 13.74
CA THR A 13 16.20 8.44 14.23
C THR A 13 15.22 7.27 14.17
N ASP A 14 13.95 7.52 13.86
CA ASP A 14 12.96 6.46 13.70
C ASP A 14 13.32 5.57 12.52
N TRP A 15 13.09 4.25 12.66
CA TRP A 15 13.43 3.28 11.59
C TRP A 15 12.69 3.57 10.28
N PHE A 16 11.55 4.23 10.36
CA PHE A 16 10.70 4.55 9.20
C PHE A 16 10.91 5.97 8.66
N ALA A 17 11.79 6.78 9.29
CA ALA A 17 11.90 8.21 8.96
C ALA A 17 12.24 8.43 7.49
N GLU A 18 13.19 7.67 6.93
CA GLU A 18 13.59 7.79 5.53
C GLU A 18 12.40 7.50 4.59
N ALA A 19 11.64 6.44 4.89
CA ALA A 19 10.50 6.06 4.06
C ALA A 19 9.38 7.10 4.11
N VAL A 20 9.09 7.63 5.30
CA VAL A 20 8.08 8.69 5.46
C VAL A 20 8.51 9.94 4.70
N TYR A 21 9.77 10.34 4.85
CA TYR A 21 10.31 11.50 4.14
C TYR A 21 10.24 11.31 2.62
N TYR A 22 10.64 10.13 2.13
CA TYR A 22 10.56 9.79 0.71
C TYR A 22 9.11 9.93 0.19
N CYS A 23 8.15 9.33 0.88
CA CYS A 23 6.75 9.38 0.47
C CYS A 23 6.18 10.79 0.53
N TYR A 24 6.55 11.57 1.55
CA TYR A 24 6.14 12.96 1.67
C TYR A 24 6.73 13.82 0.54
N GLN A 25 8.04 13.71 0.31
CA GLN A 25 8.76 14.49 -0.69
C GLN A 25 8.25 14.20 -2.11
N ASN A 26 7.85 12.98 -2.38
CA ASN A 26 7.33 12.57 -3.69
C ASN A 26 5.80 12.69 -3.78
N SER A 27 5.16 13.31 -2.81
CA SER A 27 3.71 13.54 -2.77
C SER A 27 2.88 12.24 -2.86
N LEU A 28 3.41 11.14 -2.35
CA LEU A 28 2.72 9.84 -2.35
C LEU A 28 1.86 9.63 -1.12
N LEU A 29 2.41 9.97 0.05
CA LEU A 29 1.71 9.93 1.34
C LEU A 29 1.77 11.28 2.00
N ARG A 30 0.62 11.71 2.51
CA ARG A 30 0.50 12.93 3.30
C ARG A 30 0.30 12.59 4.77
N GLY A 31 0.48 13.56 5.64
CA GLY A 31 0.11 13.41 7.03
C GLY A 31 -1.40 13.28 7.19
N ARG A 32 -1.84 12.77 8.32
CA ARG A 32 -3.27 12.81 8.69
C ARG A 32 -3.71 14.20 9.11
N SER A 33 -2.73 15.05 9.47
CA SER A 33 -2.89 16.49 9.60
C SER A 33 -1.63 17.15 9.06
N GLU A 34 -1.57 18.49 9.08
CA GLU A 34 -0.39 19.22 8.60
C GLU A 34 0.86 18.87 9.38
N MET A 35 0.76 18.57 10.68
CA MET A 35 1.88 18.35 11.58
C MET A 35 1.97 16.94 12.13
N SER A 36 1.06 16.05 11.74
CA SER A 36 0.99 14.69 12.27
C SER A 36 0.94 13.68 11.13
N PHE A 37 1.87 12.71 11.14
CA PHE A 37 1.87 11.62 10.18
C PHE A 37 1.07 10.42 10.67
N ASP A 38 1.02 10.19 11.97
CA ASP A 38 0.43 9.02 12.63
C ASP A 38 1.10 7.71 12.17
N PRO A 39 2.42 7.56 12.39
CA PRO A 39 3.16 6.40 11.86
C PRO A 39 2.68 5.06 12.39
N ASP A 40 2.21 5.01 13.65
CA ASP A 40 1.79 3.78 14.30
C ASP A 40 0.31 3.43 14.07
N ALA A 41 -0.44 4.33 13.43
CA ALA A 41 -1.83 4.09 13.10
C ALA A 41 -1.94 3.12 11.91
N ALA A 42 -3.01 2.30 11.91
CA ALA A 42 -3.27 1.38 10.81
C ALA A 42 -3.61 2.15 9.52
N MET A 43 -3.09 1.68 8.40
CA MET A 43 -3.43 2.21 7.08
C MET A 43 -4.86 1.80 6.72
N THR A 44 -5.64 2.72 6.16
CA THR A 44 -6.98 2.41 5.65
C THR A 44 -6.94 2.01 4.17
N ARG A 45 -8.00 1.35 3.72
CA ARG A 45 -8.16 0.98 2.31
C ARG A 45 -8.16 2.21 1.41
N ALA A 46 -8.87 3.27 1.82
CA ALA A 46 -8.90 4.54 1.07
C ALA A 46 -7.51 5.17 0.94
N GLU A 47 -6.73 5.14 2.00
CA GLU A 47 -5.37 5.70 1.98
C GLU A 47 -4.46 4.93 1.01
N LEU A 48 -4.52 3.60 1.01
CA LEU A 48 -3.69 2.79 0.11
C LEU A 48 -4.03 3.04 -1.36
N VAL A 49 -5.30 3.00 -1.74
CA VAL A 49 -5.66 3.21 -3.15
C VAL A 49 -5.31 4.62 -3.62
N THR A 50 -5.35 5.59 -2.71
CA THR A 50 -4.96 6.97 -3.02
C THR A 50 -3.47 7.07 -3.29
N VAL A 51 -2.63 6.36 -2.54
CA VAL A 51 -1.19 6.28 -2.82
C VAL A 51 -0.92 5.69 -4.20
N LEU A 52 -1.56 4.58 -4.53
CA LEU A 52 -1.37 3.92 -5.84
C LEU A 52 -1.84 4.82 -6.98
N TRP A 53 -2.96 5.48 -6.80
CA TRP A 53 -3.48 6.43 -7.78
C TRP A 53 -2.50 7.58 -8.01
N ARG A 54 -1.88 8.11 -6.94
CA ARG A 54 -0.85 9.16 -7.05
C ARG A 54 0.40 8.65 -7.76
N ILE A 55 0.86 7.44 -7.47
CA ILE A 55 1.99 6.82 -8.20
C ILE A 55 1.70 6.77 -9.70
N ALA A 56 0.46 6.50 -10.08
CA ALA A 56 0.04 6.45 -11.47
C ALA A 56 -0.14 7.83 -12.12
N GLY A 57 0.08 8.91 -11.40
CA GLY A 57 -0.05 10.29 -11.90
C GLY A 57 -1.43 10.88 -11.73
N SER A 58 -2.21 10.36 -10.78
CA SER A 58 -3.57 10.83 -10.46
C SER A 58 -4.49 10.85 -11.69
N PRO A 59 -4.60 9.74 -12.42
CA PRO A 59 -5.39 9.70 -13.66
C PRO A 59 -6.87 9.91 -13.41
N ASN A 60 -7.56 10.43 -14.41
CA ASN A 60 -9.01 10.58 -14.35
C ASN A 60 -9.69 9.21 -14.39
N SER A 61 -10.80 9.09 -13.64
CA SER A 61 -11.68 7.93 -13.71
C SER A 61 -12.74 8.16 -14.81
N ASP A 62 -13.17 7.07 -15.46
CA ASP A 62 -14.28 7.11 -16.40
C ASP A 62 -15.61 7.45 -15.70
N ASN A 63 -15.70 7.23 -14.38
CA ASN A 63 -16.86 7.51 -13.56
C ASN A 63 -16.72 8.84 -12.83
N VAL A 64 -16.55 9.93 -13.58
CA VAL A 64 -16.38 11.28 -13.00
C VAL A 64 -17.56 11.63 -12.09
N GLY A 65 -17.26 11.86 -10.81
CA GLY A 65 -18.25 12.29 -9.81
C GLY A 65 -19.25 11.20 -9.40
N LYS A 66 -19.14 9.99 -9.92
CA LYS A 66 -19.99 8.85 -9.56
C LYS A 66 -19.13 7.73 -9.01
N THR A 67 -19.74 6.90 -8.16
CA THR A 67 -19.09 5.74 -7.59
C THR A 67 -20.05 4.56 -7.60
N PRO A 68 -19.58 3.34 -7.91
CA PRO A 68 -20.45 2.16 -7.80
C PRO A 68 -20.67 1.72 -6.35
N PHE A 69 -20.00 2.38 -5.39
CA PHE A 69 -20.06 1.99 -3.98
C PHE A 69 -20.90 2.95 -3.17
N THR A 70 -21.84 2.41 -2.41
CA THR A 70 -22.79 3.21 -1.62
C THR A 70 -22.13 3.89 -0.42
N ASP A 71 -20.99 3.37 0.05
CA ASP A 71 -20.23 3.92 1.18
C ASP A 71 -19.08 4.84 0.76
N VAL A 72 -18.97 5.16 -0.52
CA VAL A 72 -17.98 6.11 -1.04
C VAL A 72 -18.73 7.36 -1.47
N PRO A 73 -18.60 8.49 -0.72
CA PRO A 73 -19.25 9.73 -1.10
C PRO A 73 -18.69 10.28 -2.41
N ALA A 74 -19.55 10.96 -3.18
CA ALA A 74 -19.08 11.71 -4.33
C ALA A 74 -18.24 12.90 -3.85
N GLY A 75 -17.08 13.13 -4.47
CA GLY A 75 -16.28 14.33 -4.21
C GLY A 75 -15.43 14.29 -2.94
N SER A 76 -15.26 13.12 -2.29
CA SER A 76 -14.31 13.03 -1.19
C SER A 76 -12.87 12.96 -1.72
N TRP A 77 -11.89 13.10 -0.81
CA TRP A 77 -10.46 13.09 -1.19
C TRP A 77 -10.00 11.77 -1.82
N TYR A 78 -10.73 10.67 -1.59
CA TYR A 78 -10.36 9.34 -2.11
C TYR A 78 -11.29 8.84 -3.23
N THR A 79 -12.35 9.57 -3.57
CA THR A 79 -13.36 9.08 -4.53
C THR A 79 -12.74 8.75 -5.89
N ALA A 80 -11.94 9.66 -6.43
CA ALA A 80 -11.31 9.45 -7.74
C ALA A 80 -10.35 8.24 -7.71
N ALA A 81 -9.58 8.09 -6.63
CA ALA A 81 -8.65 6.97 -6.48
C ALA A 81 -9.39 5.63 -6.37
N VAL A 82 -10.46 5.57 -5.57
CA VAL A 82 -11.29 4.37 -5.43
C VAL A 82 -11.87 3.96 -6.79
N ASN A 83 -12.44 4.91 -7.51
CA ASN A 83 -13.05 4.64 -8.80
C ASN A 83 -12.01 4.15 -9.82
N TRP A 84 -10.88 4.84 -9.93
CA TRP A 84 -9.84 4.45 -10.88
C TRP A 84 -9.26 3.07 -10.56
N CYS A 85 -8.93 2.80 -9.32
CA CYS A 85 -8.37 1.49 -8.91
C CYS A 85 -9.38 0.36 -9.10
N SER A 86 -10.67 0.62 -8.84
CA SER A 86 -11.73 -0.37 -9.03
C SER A 86 -11.98 -0.67 -10.51
N GLU A 87 -12.05 0.37 -11.35
CA GLU A 87 -12.23 0.22 -12.80
C GLU A 87 -11.13 -0.62 -13.44
N ASN A 88 -9.91 -0.46 -12.96
CA ASN A 88 -8.74 -1.15 -13.49
C ASN A 88 -8.44 -2.47 -12.75
N LYS A 89 -9.36 -2.91 -11.91
CA LYS A 89 -9.27 -4.20 -11.18
C LYS A 89 -8.03 -4.32 -10.28
N ILE A 90 -7.49 -3.19 -9.84
CA ILE A 90 -6.39 -3.13 -8.89
C ILE A 90 -6.91 -3.48 -7.50
N VAL A 91 -8.13 -3.00 -7.18
CA VAL A 91 -8.82 -3.28 -5.93
C VAL A 91 -10.26 -3.66 -6.23
N ASN A 92 -10.85 -4.49 -5.38
CA ASN A 92 -12.26 -4.85 -5.46
C ASN A 92 -13.01 -4.28 -4.25
N GLY A 93 -14.33 -4.14 -4.40
CA GLY A 93 -15.20 -3.93 -3.25
C GLY A 93 -15.23 -5.16 -2.35
N ILE A 94 -15.85 -5.01 -1.18
CA ILE A 94 -15.96 -6.10 -0.20
C ILE A 94 -17.29 -6.87 -0.30
N GLY A 95 -18.12 -6.56 -1.30
CA GLY A 95 -19.45 -7.13 -1.49
C GLY A 95 -20.55 -6.15 -1.10
N ASP A 96 -21.79 -6.47 -1.48
CA ASP A 96 -22.99 -5.69 -1.14
C ASP A 96 -22.93 -4.22 -1.58
N GLY A 97 -22.16 -3.92 -2.63
CA GLY A 97 -22.01 -2.55 -3.12
C GLY A 97 -21.16 -1.68 -2.21
N LEU A 98 -20.32 -2.28 -1.34
CA LEU A 98 -19.49 -1.57 -0.39
C LEU A 98 -18.01 -1.64 -0.79
N PHE A 99 -17.28 -0.57 -0.55
CA PHE A 99 -15.83 -0.50 -0.69
C PHE A 99 -15.10 -0.62 0.64
N ALA A 100 -15.72 -0.18 1.72
CA ALA A 100 -15.14 -0.09 3.07
C ALA A 100 -13.89 0.81 3.10
N PRO A 101 -14.04 2.11 2.76
CA PRO A 101 -12.87 3.00 2.65
C PRO A 101 -12.12 3.18 3.97
N ASP A 102 -12.80 3.12 5.10
CA ASP A 102 -12.21 3.36 6.41
C ASP A 102 -11.71 2.08 7.10
N ASP A 103 -11.91 0.90 6.49
CA ASP A 103 -11.42 -0.34 7.05
C ASP A 103 -9.89 -0.37 7.02
N GLN A 104 -9.31 -0.97 8.07
CA GLN A 104 -7.89 -1.23 8.13
C GLN A 104 -7.49 -2.29 7.12
N ILE A 105 -6.31 -2.13 6.54
CA ILE A 105 -5.81 -3.07 5.55
C ILE A 105 -4.75 -3.97 6.17
N THR A 106 -4.80 -5.27 5.86
CA THR A 106 -3.85 -6.24 6.38
C THR A 106 -2.60 -6.32 5.50
N ARG A 107 -1.54 -6.89 6.08
CA ARG A 107 -0.26 -7.05 5.39
C ARG A 107 -0.41 -7.86 4.10
N GLU A 108 -1.17 -8.98 4.12
CA GLU A 108 -1.40 -9.77 2.90
C GLU A 108 -2.30 -9.06 1.89
N GLN A 109 -3.25 -8.24 2.34
CA GLN A 109 -4.10 -7.45 1.44
C GLN A 109 -3.30 -6.39 0.71
N ILE A 110 -2.38 -5.71 1.41
CA ILE A 110 -1.53 -4.68 0.80
C ILE A 110 -0.69 -5.27 -0.32
N VAL A 111 -0.01 -6.39 -0.06
CA VAL A 111 0.86 -6.98 -1.10
C VAL A 111 0.05 -7.52 -2.27
N THR A 112 -1.17 -8.01 -2.02
CA THR A 112 -2.07 -8.48 -3.08
C THR A 112 -2.49 -7.32 -4.01
N ILE A 113 -2.88 -6.20 -3.42
CA ILE A 113 -3.27 -5.00 -4.18
C ILE A 113 -2.06 -4.45 -4.94
N LEU A 114 -0.91 -4.37 -4.29
CA LEU A 114 0.32 -3.88 -4.91
C LEU A 114 0.79 -4.79 -6.05
N TYR A 115 0.65 -6.10 -5.90
CA TYR A 115 0.95 -7.08 -6.95
C TYR A 115 0.07 -6.85 -8.19
N ARG A 116 -1.23 -6.64 -7.97
CA ARG A 116 -2.16 -6.33 -9.07
C ARG A 116 -1.80 -5.00 -9.74
N PHE A 117 -1.44 -4.00 -8.95
CA PHE A 117 -1.02 -2.70 -9.47
C PHE A 117 0.27 -2.84 -10.30
N ALA A 118 1.25 -3.58 -9.81
CA ALA A 118 2.51 -3.82 -10.51
C ALA A 118 2.27 -4.49 -11.87
N LYS A 119 1.44 -5.53 -11.91
CA LYS A 119 1.06 -6.20 -13.16
C LYS A 119 0.36 -5.24 -14.12
N PHE A 120 -0.58 -4.45 -13.60
CA PHE A 120 -1.30 -3.46 -14.40
C PHE A 120 -0.33 -2.46 -15.04
N ARG A 121 0.74 -2.09 -14.31
CA ARG A 121 1.76 -1.17 -14.80
C ARG A 121 2.82 -1.84 -15.69
N GLY A 122 2.69 -3.13 -15.95
CA GLY A 122 3.60 -3.85 -16.84
C GLY A 122 4.88 -4.35 -16.20
N LEU A 123 4.97 -4.32 -14.86
CA LEU A 123 6.14 -4.86 -14.16
C LEU A 123 6.12 -6.39 -14.23
N ASP A 124 7.29 -7.00 -14.44
CA ASP A 124 7.45 -8.44 -14.32
C ASP A 124 7.37 -8.83 -12.84
N VAL A 125 6.41 -9.67 -12.50
CA VAL A 125 6.17 -10.14 -11.12
C VAL A 125 6.42 -11.65 -10.99
N GLY A 126 7.30 -12.19 -11.85
CA GLY A 126 7.58 -13.63 -11.90
C GLY A 126 8.47 -14.17 -10.79
N ASP A 127 9.24 -13.31 -10.11
CA ASP A 127 10.12 -13.74 -9.02
C ASP A 127 9.29 -14.18 -7.81
N THR A 128 9.60 -15.35 -7.28
CA THR A 128 8.90 -15.93 -6.13
C THR A 128 9.89 -16.60 -5.17
N THR A 129 9.42 -16.87 -3.96
CA THR A 129 10.18 -17.59 -2.95
C THR A 129 9.25 -18.56 -2.23
N ASP A 130 9.85 -19.60 -1.61
CA ASP A 130 9.08 -20.55 -0.81
C ASP A 130 8.84 -19.94 0.59
N LEU A 131 7.63 -19.45 0.83
CA LEU A 131 7.27 -18.83 2.10
C LEU A 131 7.40 -19.81 3.28
N ALA A 132 7.11 -21.10 3.07
CA ALA A 132 7.17 -22.10 4.13
C ALA A 132 8.59 -22.31 4.65
N LYS A 133 9.60 -22.06 3.82
CA LYS A 133 11.01 -22.15 4.23
C LYS A 133 11.47 -20.94 5.02
N LYS A 134 10.78 -19.82 4.92
CA LYS A 134 11.18 -18.53 5.53
C LYS A 134 10.39 -18.19 6.78
N PHE A 135 9.11 -18.55 6.83
CA PHE A 135 8.19 -18.05 7.87
C PHE A 135 7.45 -19.20 8.54
N THR A 136 7.41 -19.18 9.87
CA THR A 136 6.77 -20.23 10.66
C THR A 136 5.24 -20.21 10.51
N ASP A 137 4.67 -19.08 10.14
CA ASP A 137 3.22 -18.88 9.96
C ASP A 137 2.78 -18.88 8.48
N ALA A 138 3.60 -19.39 7.58
CA ALA A 138 3.28 -19.40 6.15
C ALA A 138 1.94 -20.08 5.85
N ALA A 139 1.54 -21.09 6.64
CA ALA A 139 0.26 -21.78 6.47
C ALA A 139 -0.96 -20.87 6.71
N ARG A 140 -0.78 -19.74 7.40
CA ARG A 140 -1.87 -18.78 7.66
C ARG A 140 -2.12 -17.83 6.49
N VAL A 141 -1.23 -17.79 5.50
CA VAL A 141 -1.42 -16.93 4.33
C VAL A 141 -2.65 -17.40 3.55
N SER A 142 -3.56 -16.49 3.28
CA SER A 142 -4.77 -16.78 2.50
C SER A 142 -4.41 -17.18 1.07
N ASP A 143 -5.16 -18.10 0.48
CA ASP A 143 -4.88 -18.61 -0.86
C ASP A 143 -4.79 -17.47 -1.89
N TYR A 144 -5.66 -16.47 -1.78
CA TYR A 144 -5.64 -15.34 -2.72
C TYR A 144 -4.35 -14.52 -2.65
N ALA A 145 -3.62 -14.57 -1.55
CA ALA A 145 -2.45 -13.74 -1.30
C ALA A 145 -1.12 -14.47 -1.48
N LYS A 146 -1.13 -15.79 -1.64
CA LYS A 146 0.11 -16.60 -1.65
C LYS A 146 1.09 -16.16 -2.73
N GLU A 147 0.62 -16.01 -3.96
CA GLU A 147 1.47 -15.62 -5.07
C GLU A 147 2.01 -14.20 -4.90
N ALA A 148 1.15 -13.26 -4.53
CA ALA A 148 1.54 -11.87 -4.32
C ALA A 148 2.55 -11.74 -3.18
N LEU A 149 2.33 -12.43 -2.08
CA LEU A 149 3.22 -12.37 -0.93
C LEU A 149 4.57 -13.02 -1.23
N SER A 150 4.57 -14.14 -1.94
CA SER A 150 5.79 -14.79 -2.40
C SER A 150 6.64 -13.85 -3.27
N TRP A 151 6.00 -13.14 -4.19
CA TRP A 151 6.66 -12.13 -5.01
C TRP A 151 7.21 -10.98 -4.14
N ALA A 152 6.39 -10.41 -3.28
CA ALA A 152 6.78 -9.25 -2.47
C ALA A 152 7.97 -9.56 -1.55
N VAL A 153 8.04 -10.77 -1.00
CA VAL A 153 9.18 -11.22 -0.21
C VAL A 153 10.41 -11.44 -1.09
N ALA A 154 10.23 -12.11 -2.25
CA ALA A 154 11.34 -12.41 -3.16
C ALA A 154 12.05 -11.15 -3.66
N VAL A 155 11.30 -10.09 -3.96
CA VAL A 155 11.88 -8.83 -4.46
C VAL A 155 12.20 -7.82 -3.34
N GLY A 156 11.97 -8.19 -2.08
CA GLY A 156 12.38 -7.39 -0.93
C GLY A 156 11.46 -6.21 -0.60
N ILE A 157 10.23 -6.19 -1.10
CA ILE A 157 9.26 -5.13 -0.78
C ILE A 157 8.76 -5.27 0.65
N ILE A 158 8.52 -6.50 1.11
CA ILE A 158 8.07 -6.76 2.47
C ILE A 158 9.03 -7.75 3.13
N ASN A 159 9.31 -7.53 4.40
CA ASN A 159 10.12 -8.41 5.23
C ASN A 159 9.28 -9.05 6.33
N GLY A 160 9.78 -10.14 6.88
CA GLY A 160 9.17 -10.77 8.04
C GLY A 160 9.37 -9.94 9.31
N MET A 161 8.61 -10.31 10.33
CA MET A 161 8.76 -9.79 11.69
C MET A 161 10.00 -10.43 12.36
N PRO A 162 10.50 -9.84 13.48
CA PRO A 162 11.70 -10.37 14.15
C PRO A 162 11.58 -11.81 14.65
N ASP A 163 10.36 -12.33 14.82
CA ASP A 163 10.10 -13.70 15.27
C ASP A 163 9.98 -14.71 14.12
N ASN A 164 10.41 -14.35 12.92
CA ASN A 164 10.31 -15.18 11.71
C ASN A 164 8.88 -15.47 11.25
N THR A 165 7.94 -14.59 11.60
CA THR A 165 6.58 -14.64 11.03
C THR A 165 6.42 -13.58 9.95
N ILE A 166 5.48 -13.80 9.03
CA ILE A 166 5.09 -12.78 8.05
C ILE A 166 3.85 -12.00 8.49
N ALA A 167 3.12 -12.54 9.46
CA ALA A 167 1.94 -11.93 10.06
C ALA A 167 0.93 -11.43 9.01
N PRO A 168 0.39 -12.32 8.17
CA PRO A 168 -0.39 -11.92 6.99
C PRO A 168 -1.69 -11.19 7.34
N GLN A 169 -2.36 -11.56 8.45
CA GLN A 169 -3.62 -10.94 8.85
C GLN A 169 -3.45 -9.72 9.77
N ASN A 170 -2.23 -9.39 10.17
CA ASN A 170 -2.01 -8.17 10.97
C ASN A 170 -2.29 -6.93 10.12
N SER A 171 -2.89 -5.91 10.72
CA SER A 171 -3.02 -4.60 10.09
C SER A 171 -1.63 -3.99 9.91
N ALA A 172 -1.41 -3.37 8.76
CA ALA A 172 -0.17 -2.66 8.51
C ALA A 172 -0.28 -1.22 8.99
N THR A 173 0.78 -0.75 9.64
CA THR A 173 0.86 0.65 10.08
C THR A 173 1.18 1.56 8.90
N ARG A 174 0.87 2.84 9.06
CA ARG A 174 1.22 3.85 8.06
C ARG A 174 2.73 3.89 7.81
N ALA A 175 3.55 3.72 8.87
CA ALA A 175 5.02 3.63 8.76
C ALA A 175 5.46 2.41 7.94
N GLU A 176 4.86 1.25 8.18
CA GLU A 176 5.16 0.03 7.41
C GLU A 176 4.79 0.20 5.93
N VAL A 177 3.64 0.80 5.65
CA VAL A 177 3.20 1.02 4.27
C VAL A 177 4.10 2.02 3.57
N ALA A 178 4.52 3.10 4.24
CA ALA A 178 5.50 4.04 3.67
C ALA A 178 6.77 3.31 3.23
N THR A 179 7.24 2.37 4.03
CA THR A 179 8.43 1.57 3.71
C THR A 179 8.19 0.66 2.51
N ILE A 180 7.04 0.00 2.46
CA ILE A 180 6.66 -0.87 1.33
C ILE A 180 6.59 -0.05 0.04
N ILE A 181 5.95 1.11 0.07
CA ILE A 181 5.80 1.99 -1.09
C ILE A 181 7.16 2.52 -1.56
N MET A 182 8.02 2.95 -0.66
CA MET A 182 9.38 3.38 -1.02
C MET A 182 10.14 2.26 -1.73
N ARG A 183 10.10 1.05 -1.18
CA ARG A 183 10.79 -0.11 -1.78
C ARG A 183 10.22 -0.46 -3.15
N TYR A 184 8.90 -0.41 -3.29
CA TYR A 184 8.24 -0.65 -4.57
C TYR A 184 8.67 0.37 -5.62
N THR A 185 8.63 1.66 -5.31
CA THR A 185 8.99 2.71 -6.26
C THR A 185 10.47 2.64 -6.65
N LYS A 186 11.35 2.29 -5.73
CA LYS A 186 12.77 2.09 -6.03
C LYS A 186 13.01 0.85 -6.90
N LEU A 187 12.25 -0.22 -6.69
CA LEU A 187 12.31 -1.41 -7.54
C LEU A 187 11.93 -1.08 -8.99
N VAL A 188 10.83 -0.36 -9.16
CA VAL A 188 10.36 0.06 -10.51
C VAL A 188 11.39 0.95 -11.19
N SER A 189 11.95 1.93 -10.48
CA SER A 189 12.98 2.83 -11.03
C SER A 189 14.24 2.07 -11.45
N GLY A 190 14.62 1.03 -10.71
CA GLY A 190 15.75 0.18 -11.06
C GLY A 190 15.54 -0.66 -12.32
N THR A 191 14.28 -0.98 -12.65
CA THR A 191 13.95 -1.75 -13.86
C THR A 191 13.76 -0.89 -15.11
N GLU A 192 13.60 0.42 -14.95
CA GLU A 192 13.46 1.38 -16.06
C GLU A 192 14.80 1.83 -16.65
N ASN A 193 15.92 1.43 -16.06
CA ASN A 193 17.26 1.80 -16.52
C ASN A 193 17.84 0.73 -17.45
#